data_29abb50f999729f2c86c733a90fd8ec8
#
_entry.id   29abb50f999729f2c86c733a90fd8ec8
#
_cell.length_a   1.000
_cell.length_b   1.000
_cell.length_c   1.000
_cell.angle_alpha   90.00
_cell.angle_beta   90.00
_cell.angle_gamma   90.00
#
_symmetry.space_group_name_H-M   'P 1'
#
loop_
_entity.id
_entity.type
_entity.pdbx_description
1 polymer ?
#
loop_
_entity_poly.entity_id
_entity_poly.type
_entity_poly.pdbx_seq_one_letter_code
_entity_poly.pdbx_strand_id
1 'polypeptide(L)'
;MKTKLISGIITLFLVLSCDSSFEELNNNPNSITTDEVIPPTLLIKGTMLADIAINQSHLQRIAGMWTGQYRGEISLYLGIYNYDISSSESNSAWTYLYNGMLKQFSEINKYYAINGTDTEGQLIKGICKVLEANAVGTATSIWGDIPYSEAVNPAISDPVFDRQSSIYNALQTKLDEAIVLLSNPTTKNTLSEDIFFGGNKDKWKKTAYTLKARYYLDTRQYALAYAAALNGISDYAGTMKFTPPSTGLTGAENLLYRFMIGTRVGYLSV
;
A
#
# COMPACT_ATOMS: atom_id res chain seq x y z
N MET A 1 2.29 -11.65 70.59
CA MET A 1 1.13 -11.69 69.67
C MET A 1 0.96 -10.40 68.85
N LYS A 2 1.10 -9.22 69.43
CA LYS A 2 0.90 -7.92 68.70
C LYS A 2 1.86 -7.73 67.53
N THR A 3 3.13 -8.13 67.61
CA THR A 3 4.13 -7.98 66.56
C THR A 3 3.86 -8.88 65.31
N LYS A 4 3.35 -10.10 65.53
CA LYS A 4 2.99 -11.00 64.42
C LYS A 4 1.72 -10.52 63.68
N LEU A 5 0.79 -9.85 64.36
CA LEU A 5 -0.40 -9.28 63.76
C LEU A 5 -0.05 -8.06 62.87
N ILE A 6 0.85 -7.21 63.34
CA ILE A 6 1.34 -6.02 62.58
C ILE A 6 2.12 -6.46 61.35
N SER A 7 2.97 -7.48 61.46
CA SER A 7 3.71 -8.03 60.30
C SER A 7 2.76 -8.62 59.25
N GLY A 8 1.68 -9.32 59.65
CA GLY A 8 0.67 -9.84 58.73
C GLY A 8 -0.12 -8.79 58.00
N ILE A 9 -0.45 -7.65 58.68
CA ILE A 9 -1.18 -6.54 58.05
C ILE A 9 -0.29 -5.79 57.06
N ILE A 10 1.00 -5.57 57.35
CA ILE A 10 1.97 -4.96 56.41
C ILE A 10 2.17 -5.83 55.17
N THR A 11 2.26 -7.12 55.32
CA THR A 11 2.38 -8.05 54.19
C THR A 11 1.13 -8.05 53.29
N LEU A 12 -0.06 -7.95 53.88
CA LEU A 12 -1.34 -7.87 53.16
C LEU A 12 -1.47 -6.59 52.35
N PHE A 13 -0.98 -5.44 52.85
CA PHE A 13 -0.97 -4.20 52.10
C PHE A 13 0.00 -4.17 50.93
N LEU A 14 1.10 -4.93 50.96
CA LEU A 14 2.07 -5.01 49.89
C LEU A 14 1.59 -5.87 48.68
N VAL A 15 0.59 -6.74 48.87
CA VAL A 15 0.03 -7.59 47.78
C VAL A 15 -1.13 -6.90 47.05
N LEU A 16 -1.71 -5.83 47.61
CA LEU A 16 -2.85 -5.10 47.03
C LEU A 16 -2.45 -3.89 46.17
N SER A 17 -1.16 -3.61 46.04
CA SER A 17 -0.64 -2.38 45.45
C SER A 17 -0.31 -2.45 43.97
N CYS A 18 -0.61 -3.53 43.24
CA CYS A 18 -0.02 -3.75 41.91
C CYS A 18 -1.01 -4.12 40.81
N ASP A 19 -2.21 -3.62 40.72
CA ASP A 19 -3.08 -4.02 39.61
C ASP A 19 -3.59 -2.91 38.69
N SER A 20 -3.77 -1.68 39.15
CA SER A 20 -4.35 -0.63 38.32
C SER A 20 -3.35 0.26 37.57
N SER A 21 -2.09 0.32 38.02
CA SER A 21 -1.09 1.20 37.42
C SER A 21 -0.33 0.61 36.24
N PHE A 22 -0.34 -0.73 36.06
CA PHE A 22 0.35 -1.37 34.95
C PHE A 22 -0.41 -1.24 33.62
N GLU A 23 -1.73 -1.26 33.64
CA GLU A 23 -2.53 -1.04 32.43
C GLU A 23 -2.40 0.40 31.94
N GLU A 24 -2.36 1.38 32.86
CA GLU A 24 -2.21 2.79 32.53
C GLU A 24 -0.80 3.14 32.04
N LEU A 25 0.24 2.49 32.60
CA LEU A 25 1.64 2.64 32.16
C LEU A 25 1.93 1.95 30.80
N ASN A 26 1.21 0.89 30.48
CA ASN A 26 1.31 0.21 29.18
C ASN A 26 0.48 0.90 28.09
N ASN A 27 -0.36 1.85 28.43
CA ASN A 27 -1.13 2.60 27.45
C ASN A 27 -0.28 3.77 26.94
N ASN A 28 0.33 3.59 25.77
CA ASN A 28 1.04 4.71 25.15
C ASN A 28 0.01 5.76 24.67
N PRO A 29 -0.06 6.95 25.28
CA PRO A 29 -1.06 7.96 24.90
C PRO A 29 -0.88 8.49 23.47
N ASN A 30 0.24 8.17 22.82
CA ASN A 30 0.52 8.51 21.44
C ASN A 30 0.32 7.33 20.47
N SER A 31 -0.12 6.17 20.96
CA SER A 31 -0.49 5.06 20.07
C SER A 31 -2.00 5.01 19.89
N ILE A 32 -2.43 4.90 18.66
CA ILE A 32 -3.83 4.68 18.32
C ILE A 32 -4.26 3.34 18.91
N THR A 33 -5.28 3.36 19.76
CA THR A 33 -5.84 2.15 20.36
C THR A 33 -6.57 1.35 19.27
N THR A 34 -6.70 0.02 19.49
CA THR A 34 -7.37 -0.88 18.53
C THR A 34 -8.83 -0.50 18.27
N ASP A 35 -9.44 0.30 19.15
CA ASP A 35 -10.83 0.74 19.05
C ASP A 35 -10.98 2.11 18.36
N GLU A 36 -9.90 2.86 18.21
CA GLU A 36 -9.91 4.13 17.48
C GLU A 36 -9.99 3.89 15.97
N VAL A 37 -10.91 4.63 15.35
CA VAL A 37 -11.16 4.54 13.92
C VAL A 37 -10.61 5.78 13.24
N ILE A 38 -9.56 5.59 12.43
CA ILE A 38 -8.87 6.69 11.76
C ILE A 38 -9.68 7.16 10.55
N PRO A 39 -9.95 8.46 10.39
CA PRO A 39 -10.60 8.98 9.20
C PRO A 39 -9.84 8.60 7.91
N PRO A 40 -10.53 8.05 6.89
CA PRO A 40 -9.91 7.61 5.64
C PRO A 40 -9.08 8.67 4.92
N THR A 41 -9.47 9.95 5.03
CA THR A 41 -8.75 11.09 4.45
C THR A 41 -7.33 11.25 4.98
N LEU A 42 -7.07 10.83 6.22
CA LEU A 42 -5.72 10.84 6.80
C LEU A 42 -4.84 9.70 6.25
N LEU A 43 -5.44 8.59 5.83
CA LEU A 43 -4.74 7.38 5.40
C LEU A 43 -4.50 7.34 3.89
N ILE A 44 -5.48 7.79 3.08
CA ILE A 44 -5.48 7.58 1.62
C ILE A 44 -4.26 8.20 0.93
N LYS A 45 -3.81 9.37 1.33
CA LYS A 45 -2.62 10.01 0.78
C LYS A 45 -1.35 9.21 1.06
N GLY A 46 -1.24 8.63 2.25
CA GLY A 46 -0.15 7.74 2.63
C GLY A 46 -0.09 6.49 1.77
N THR A 47 -1.25 5.89 1.47
CA THR A 47 -1.31 4.71 0.58
C THR A 47 -0.89 5.03 -0.86
N MET A 48 -1.24 6.21 -1.38
CA MET A 48 -0.79 6.67 -2.70
C MET A 48 0.72 6.87 -2.75
N LEU A 49 1.32 7.42 -1.69
CA LEU A 49 2.77 7.56 -1.58
C LEU A 49 3.47 6.20 -1.46
N ALA A 50 2.87 5.23 -0.77
CA ALA A 50 3.37 3.86 -0.71
C ALA A 50 3.32 3.17 -2.08
N ASP A 51 2.25 3.36 -2.87
CA ASP A 51 2.16 2.86 -4.24
C ASP A 51 3.28 3.43 -5.14
N ILE A 52 3.54 4.74 -5.04
CA ILE A 52 4.68 5.38 -5.71
C ILE A 52 6.00 4.74 -5.26
N ALA A 53 6.19 4.51 -3.96
CA ALA A 53 7.41 3.92 -3.43
C ALA A 53 7.62 2.48 -3.92
N ILE A 54 6.57 1.67 -4.06
CA ILE A 54 6.65 0.32 -4.65
C ILE A 54 7.08 0.41 -6.11
N ASN A 55 6.39 1.23 -6.91
CA ASN A 55 6.52 1.22 -8.35
C ASN A 55 7.67 2.10 -8.89
N GLN A 56 8.16 3.10 -8.14
CA GLN A 56 9.10 4.11 -8.61
C GLN A 56 10.42 4.16 -7.83
N SER A 57 10.66 3.20 -6.92
CA SER A 57 11.88 3.19 -6.11
C SER A 57 12.85 2.07 -6.52
N HIS A 58 13.25 1.22 -5.60
CA HIS A 58 14.30 0.22 -5.81
C HIS A 58 13.94 -0.82 -6.87
N LEU A 59 12.72 -1.33 -6.87
CA LEU A 59 12.27 -2.31 -7.88
C LEU A 59 12.31 -1.76 -9.30
N GLN A 60 11.92 -0.49 -9.49
CA GLN A 60 12.02 0.18 -10.79
C GLN A 60 13.45 0.29 -11.27
N ARG A 61 14.41 0.57 -10.37
CA ARG A 61 15.83 0.64 -10.73
C ARG A 61 16.39 -0.73 -11.11
N ILE A 62 16.02 -1.79 -10.39
CA ILE A 62 16.38 -3.17 -10.75
C ILE A 62 15.83 -3.52 -12.14
N ALA A 63 14.53 -3.30 -12.35
CA ALA A 63 13.89 -3.55 -13.63
C ALA A 63 14.57 -2.76 -14.77
N GLY A 64 14.89 -1.49 -14.54
CA GLY A 64 15.58 -0.65 -15.52
C GLY A 64 16.99 -1.13 -15.84
N MET A 65 17.74 -1.66 -14.86
CA MET A 65 19.06 -2.27 -15.12
C MET A 65 18.94 -3.54 -15.94
N TRP A 66 17.99 -4.43 -15.61
CA TRP A 66 17.85 -5.71 -16.30
C TRP A 66 17.21 -5.60 -17.69
N THR A 67 16.52 -4.49 -17.94
CA THR A 67 16.02 -4.14 -19.29
C THR A 67 16.98 -3.26 -20.10
N GLY A 68 18.18 -2.98 -19.57
CA GLY A 68 19.22 -2.21 -20.27
C GLY A 68 18.96 -0.70 -20.36
N GLN A 69 18.03 -0.16 -19.53
CA GLN A 69 17.77 1.29 -19.46
C GLN A 69 18.73 2.00 -18.52
N TYR A 70 19.28 1.29 -17.54
CA TYR A 70 20.28 1.77 -16.59
C TYR A 70 21.45 0.80 -16.52
N ARG A 71 22.61 1.34 -16.14
CA ARG A 71 23.77 0.55 -15.78
C ARG A 71 24.11 0.79 -14.31
N GLY A 72 24.31 -0.29 -13.55
CA GLY A 72 24.88 -0.24 -12.21
C GLY A 72 26.39 -0.05 -12.26
N GLU A 73 26.89 1.02 -11.67
CA GLU A 73 28.31 1.38 -11.82
C GLU A 73 29.16 0.94 -10.63
N ILE A 74 28.63 1.07 -9.41
CA ILE A 74 29.41 0.80 -8.19
C ILE A 74 28.58 0.10 -7.11
N SER A 75 29.27 -0.57 -6.19
CA SER A 75 28.72 -1.13 -4.96
C SER A 75 27.53 -2.08 -5.24
N LEU A 76 26.46 -1.99 -4.45
CA LEU A 76 25.25 -2.82 -4.57
C LEU A 76 24.69 -2.85 -6.00
N TYR A 77 24.64 -1.69 -6.68
CA TYR A 77 24.03 -1.61 -8.01
C TYR A 77 24.88 -2.27 -9.10
N LEU A 78 26.21 -2.33 -8.95
CA LEU A 78 27.05 -3.14 -9.84
C LEU A 78 26.77 -4.64 -9.65
N GLY A 79 26.58 -5.11 -8.41
CA GLY A 79 26.17 -6.48 -8.13
C GLY A 79 24.83 -6.81 -8.77
N ILE A 80 23.80 -6.00 -8.50
CA ILE A 80 22.45 -6.18 -9.06
C ILE A 80 22.46 -6.14 -10.60
N TYR A 81 23.24 -5.25 -11.20
CA TYR A 81 23.42 -5.19 -12.66
C TYR A 81 23.98 -6.50 -13.23
N ASN A 82 24.87 -7.15 -12.49
CA ASN A 82 25.44 -8.45 -12.81
C ASN A 82 24.58 -9.64 -12.34
N TYR A 83 23.30 -9.41 -11.98
CA TYR A 83 22.35 -10.41 -11.49
C TYR A 83 22.70 -11.01 -10.10
N ASP A 84 23.59 -10.38 -9.34
CA ASP A 84 23.88 -10.74 -7.96
C ASP A 84 22.89 -10.00 -7.03
N ILE A 85 21.82 -10.70 -6.65
CA ILE A 85 20.77 -10.15 -5.80
C ILE A 85 20.50 -11.04 -4.59
N SER A 86 20.07 -10.41 -3.52
CA SER A 86 19.62 -11.09 -2.30
C SER A 86 18.14 -10.82 -2.04
N SER A 87 17.54 -11.60 -1.12
CA SER A 87 16.17 -11.37 -0.67
C SER A 87 15.95 -9.98 -0.06
N SER A 88 17.00 -9.34 0.46
CA SER A 88 16.92 -8.00 1.05
C SER A 88 16.49 -6.93 0.05
N GLU A 89 16.69 -7.14 -1.25
CA GLU A 89 16.28 -6.19 -2.30
C GLU A 89 14.74 -6.01 -2.37
N SER A 90 13.99 -6.97 -1.84
CA SER A 90 12.53 -6.92 -1.77
C SER A 90 11.99 -6.24 -0.50
N ASN A 91 12.78 -6.11 0.57
CA ASN A 91 12.31 -5.72 1.91
C ASN A 91 11.49 -4.42 1.93
N SER A 92 11.97 -3.37 1.28
CA SER A 92 11.28 -2.08 1.27
C SER A 92 9.93 -2.15 0.56
N ALA A 93 9.89 -2.79 -0.62
CA ALA A 93 8.65 -2.91 -1.37
C ALA A 93 7.64 -3.82 -0.66
N TRP A 94 8.10 -4.90 -0.02
CA TRP A 94 7.29 -5.76 0.82
C TRP A 94 6.67 -5.00 1.99
N THR A 95 7.46 -4.21 2.70
CA THR A 95 6.99 -3.36 3.79
C THR A 95 5.96 -2.34 3.32
N TYR A 96 6.19 -1.67 2.18
CA TYR A 96 5.23 -0.72 1.63
C TYR A 96 3.93 -1.39 1.21
N LEU A 97 3.98 -2.60 0.64
CA LEU A 97 2.78 -3.35 0.26
C LEU A 97 1.92 -3.68 1.50
N TYR A 98 2.50 -4.37 2.48
CA TYR A 98 1.70 -4.87 3.61
C TYR A 98 1.38 -3.79 4.64
N ASN A 99 2.35 -3.00 5.09
CA ASN A 99 2.13 -1.97 6.10
C ASN A 99 1.67 -0.63 5.51
N GLY A 100 2.24 -0.24 4.37
CA GLY A 100 1.94 1.05 3.74
C GLY A 100 0.61 1.07 2.98
N MET A 101 0.14 -0.09 2.51
CA MET A 101 -1.09 -0.17 1.71
C MET A 101 -2.13 -1.12 2.29
N LEU A 102 -1.90 -2.43 2.32
CA LEU A 102 -2.92 -3.41 2.69
C LEU A 102 -3.45 -3.18 4.11
N LYS A 103 -2.57 -2.91 5.07
CA LYS A 103 -2.97 -2.57 6.45
C LYS A 103 -3.82 -1.29 6.49
N GLN A 104 -3.44 -0.26 5.74
CA GLN A 104 -4.18 0.99 5.70
C GLN A 104 -5.55 0.82 5.03
N PHE A 105 -5.65 0.01 3.97
CA PHE A 105 -6.95 -0.32 3.36
C PHE A 105 -7.85 -1.10 4.32
N SER A 106 -7.29 -1.98 5.14
CA SER A 106 -8.04 -2.66 6.20
C SER A 106 -8.64 -1.66 7.20
N GLU A 107 -7.87 -0.66 7.64
CA GLU A 107 -8.36 0.39 8.55
C GLU A 107 -9.42 1.28 7.89
N ILE A 108 -9.24 1.65 6.62
CA ILE A 108 -10.25 2.39 5.85
C ILE A 108 -11.57 1.59 5.74
N ASN A 109 -11.47 0.29 5.47
CA ASN A 109 -12.65 -0.57 5.41
C ASN A 109 -13.34 -0.71 6.78
N LYS A 110 -12.57 -0.83 7.86
CA LYS A 110 -13.06 -0.83 9.24
C LYS A 110 -13.84 0.45 9.55
N TYR A 111 -13.30 1.61 9.17
CA TYR A 111 -13.98 2.89 9.34
C TYR A 111 -15.38 2.88 8.69
N TYR A 112 -15.48 2.49 7.43
CA TYR A 112 -16.76 2.49 6.72
C TYR A 112 -17.71 1.36 7.14
N ALA A 113 -17.20 0.28 7.72
CA ALA A 113 -18.03 -0.75 8.33
C ALA A 113 -18.76 -0.23 9.56
N ILE A 114 -18.13 0.66 10.33
CA ILE A 114 -18.70 1.25 11.55
C ILE A 114 -19.58 2.46 11.24
N ASN A 115 -19.12 3.37 10.38
CA ASN A 115 -19.74 4.68 10.16
C ASN A 115 -20.67 4.73 8.93
N GLY A 116 -20.76 3.63 8.16
CA GLY A 116 -21.45 3.61 6.88
C GLY A 116 -20.63 4.23 5.75
N THR A 117 -21.08 4.02 4.52
CA THR A 117 -20.37 4.49 3.32
C THR A 117 -21.23 5.56 2.62
N ASP A 118 -20.82 6.81 2.75
CA ASP A 118 -21.42 7.95 2.05
C ASP A 118 -20.86 8.12 0.62
N THR A 119 -21.16 9.23 -0.04
CA THR A 119 -20.73 9.51 -1.42
C THR A 119 -19.22 9.70 -1.57
N GLU A 120 -18.54 10.24 -0.56
CA GLU A 120 -17.08 10.34 -0.49
C GLU A 120 -16.47 8.97 -0.19
N GLY A 121 -17.07 8.22 0.71
CA GLY A 121 -16.65 6.86 1.04
C GLY A 121 -16.74 5.92 -0.16
N GLN A 122 -17.72 6.07 -1.04
CA GLN A 122 -17.79 5.31 -2.30
C GLN A 122 -16.57 5.61 -3.18
N LEU A 123 -16.19 6.90 -3.30
CA LEU A 123 -14.99 7.30 -4.05
C LEU A 123 -13.72 6.72 -3.44
N ILE A 124 -13.51 6.91 -2.14
CA ILE A 124 -12.31 6.43 -1.44
C ILE A 124 -12.20 4.90 -1.55
N LYS A 125 -13.27 4.16 -1.33
CA LYS A 125 -13.27 2.68 -1.49
C LYS A 125 -12.98 2.25 -2.92
N GLY A 126 -13.52 2.97 -3.91
CA GLY A 126 -13.20 2.74 -5.32
C GLY A 126 -11.72 2.94 -5.63
N ILE A 127 -11.15 4.05 -5.16
CA ILE A 127 -9.72 4.36 -5.31
C ILE A 127 -8.86 3.31 -4.61
N CYS A 128 -9.17 2.95 -3.36
CA CYS A 128 -8.43 1.93 -2.61
C CYS A 128 -8.37 0.60 -3.36
N LYS A 129 -9.48 0.15 -3.95
CA LYS A 129 -9.53 -1.11 -4.71
C LYS A 129 -8.65 -1.05 -5.97
N VAL A 130 -8.59 0.08 -6.65
CA VAL A 130 -7.71 0.27 -7.82
C VAL A 130 -6.23 0.27 -7.40
N LEU A 131 -5.87 0.99 -6.34
CA LEU A 131 -4.51 1.03 -5.80
C LEU A 131 -4.06 -0.34 -5.27
N GLU A 132 -4.95 -1.05 -4.56
CA GLU A 132 -4.68 -2.40 -4.09
C GLU A 132 -4.40 -3.34 -5.26
N ALA A 133 -5.24 -3.28 -6.30
CA ALA A 133 -5.00 -4.09 -7.49
C ALA A 133 -3.66 -3.74 -8.17
N ASN A 134 -3.29 -2.46 -8.26
CA ASN A 134 -2.01 -2.05 -8.83
C ASN A 134 -0.83 -2.59 -8.03
N ALA A 135 -0.82 -2.42 -6.71
CA ALA A 135 0.27 -2.83 -5.85
C ALA A 135 0.40 -4.36 -5.74
N VAL A 136 -0.70 -5.07 -5.48
CA VAL A 136 -0.72 -6.54 -5.38
C VAL A 136 -0.40 -7.19 -6.72
N GLY A 137 -0.92 -6.64 -7.82
CA GLY A 137 -0.62 -7.12 -9.17
C GLY A 137 0.86 -6.94 -9.54
N THR A 138 1.48 -5.81 -9.16
CA THR A 138 2.93 -5.60 -9.29
C THR A 138 3.70 -6.61 -8.44
N ALA A 139 3.29 -6.79 -7.18
CA ALA A 139 3.93 -7.70 -6.24
C ALA A 139 3.90 -9.16 -6.74
N THR A 140 2.73 -9.66 -7.13
CA THR A 140 2.62 -11.04 -7.64
C THR A 140 3.32 -11.23 -8.98
N SER A 141 3.45 -10.17 -9.82
CA SER A 141 4.26 -10.23 -11.04
C SER A 141 5.76 -10.41 -10.77
N ILE A 142 6.25 -9.88 -9.64
CA ILE A 142 7.67 -9.93 -9.25
C ILE A 142 7.99 -11.19 -8.46
N TRP A 143 7.15 -11.52 -7.48
CA TRP A 143 7.44 -12.57 -6.48
C TRP A 143 6.68 -13.87 -6.73
N GLY A 144 5.72 -13.91 -7.65
CA GLY A 144 4.86 -15.07 -7.87
C GLY A 144 3.78 -15.19 -6.80
N ASP A 145 3.76 -16.31 -6.10
CA ASP A 145 2.84 -16.56 -4.99
C ASP A 145 3.19 -15.67 -3.80
N ILE A 146 2.21 -14.99 -3.22
CA ILE A 146 2.36 -14.10 -2.06
C ILE A 146 1.18 -14.24 -1.10
N PRO A 147 1.33 -13.94 0.20
CA PRO A 147 0.20 -13.83 1.11
C PRO A 147 -0.75 -12.70 0.69
N TYR A 148 -2.02 -13.02 0.42
CA TYR A 148 -3.01 -12.03 0.03
C TYR A 148 -4.37 -12.22 0.69
N SER A 149 -4.98 -13.40 0.56
CA SER A 149 -6.33 -13.66 1.08
C SER A 149 -6.43 -13.55 2.60
N GLU A 150 -5.39 -13.94 3.30
CA GLU A 150 -5.28 -13.88 4.77
C GLU A 150 -4.38 -12.74 5.26
N ALA A 151 -3.82 -11.96 4.34
CA ALA A 151 -2.91 -10.88 4.68
C ALA A 151 -3.57 -9.82 5.57
N VAL A 152 -2.79 -9.27 6.49
CA VAL A 152 -3.17 -8.22 7.46
C VAL A 152 -4.38 -8.57 8.35
N ASN A 153 -4.72 -9.84 8.46
CA ASN A 153 -5.69 -10.34 9.42
C ASN A 153 -4.98 -10.57 10.77
N PRO A 154 -5.32 -9.83 11.84
CA PRO A 154 -4.63 -9.93 13.12
C PRO A 154 -4.84 -11.28 13.82
N ALA A 155 -5.85 -12.06 13.42
CA ALA A 155 -6.11 -13.39 13.97
C ALA A 155 -5.22 -14.49 13.32
N ILE A 156 -4.52 -14.18 12.23
CA ILE A 156 -3.69 -15.13 11.50
C ILE A 156 -2.23 -14.67 11.57
N SER A 157 -1.41 -15.40 12.32
CA SER A 157 0.01 -15.08 12.49
C SER A 157 0.90 -15.58 11.34
N ASP A 158 0.44 -16.60 10.61
CA ASP A 158 1.17 -17.22 9.50
C ASP A 158 0.23 -17.38 8.29
N PRO A 159 0.01 -16.29 7.52
CA PRO A 159 -0.90 -16.33 6.39
C PRO A 159 -0.36 -17.18 5.25
N VAL A 160 -1.25 -17.91 4.58
CA VAL A 160 -0.90 -18.74 3.43
C VAL A 160 -0.41 -17.91 2.24
N PHE A 161 0.49 -18.51 1.45
CA PHE A 161 0.87 -17.96 0.14
C PHE A 161 -0.19 -18.35 -0.89
N ASP A 162 -0.94 -17.38 -1.39
CA ASP A 162 -1.90 -17.57 -2.46
C ASP A 162 -1.19 -17.76 -3.80
N ARG A 163 -1.71 -18.66 -4.62
CA ARG A 163 -1.18 -18.86 -5.98
C ARG A 163 -1.37 -17.60 -6.82
N GLN A 164 -0.37 -17.22 -7.58
CA GLN A 164 -0.40 -16.05 -8.48
C GLN A 164 -1.66 -16.02 -9.36
N SER A 165 -2.08 -17.16 -9.91
CA SER A 165 -3.29 -17.26 -10.73
C SER A 165 -4.56 -16.94 -9.94
N SER A 166 -4.65 -17.35 -8.68
CA SER A 166 -5.78 -17.04 -7.79
C SER A 166 -5.81 -15.54 -7.44
N ILE A 167 -4.62 -14.97 -7.23
CA ILE A 167 -4.48 -13.53 -6.97
C ILE A 167 -4.99 -12.73 -8.17
N TYR A 168 -4.57 -13.02 -9.40
CA TYR A 168 -5.07 -12.33 -10.59
C TYR A 168 -6.58 -12.40 -10.72
N ASN A 169 -7.21 -13.56 -10.43
CA ASN A 169 -8.66 -13.69 -10.44
C ASN A 169 -9.32 -12.80 -9.38
N ALA A 170 -8.78 -12.75 -8.16
CA ALA A 170 -9.25 -11.88 -7.09
C ALA A 170 -9.12 -10.40 -7.46
N LEU A 171 -8.02 -10.01 -8.12
CA LEU A 171 -7.82 -8.64 -8.59
C LEU A 171 -8.80 -8.24 -9.68
N GLN A 172 -9.18 -9.14 -10.60
CA GLN A 172 -10.24 -8.87 -11.58
C GLN A 172 -11.56 -8.54 -10.88
N THR A 173 -11.97 -9.35 -9.89
CA THR A 173 -13.17 -9.10 -9.09
C THR A 173 -13.10 -7.77 -8.36
N LYS A 174 -11.97 -7.47 -7.73
CA LYS A 174 -11.76 -6.21 -7.01
C LYS A 174 -11.84 -4.99 -7.92
N LEU A 175 -11.32 -5.08 -9.13
CA LEU A 175 -11.43 -4.02 -10.14
C LEU A 175 -12.87 -3.85 -10.64
N ASP A 176 -13.66 -4.93 -10.75
CA ASP A 176 -15.09 -4.83 -11.08
C ASP A 176 -15.86 -4.11 -9.98
N GLU A 177 -15.60 -4.44 -8.73
CA GLU A 177 -16.18 -3.73 -7.58
C GLU A 177 -15.81 -2.25 -7.57
N ALA A 178 -14.55 -1.91 -7.90
CA ALA A 178 -14.10 -0.52 -8.02
C ALA A 178 -14.87 0.21 -9.13
N ILE A 179 -15.02 -0.41 -10.30
CA ILE A 179 -15.75 0.16 -11.44
C ILE A 179 -17.21 0.44 -11.07
N VAL A 180 -17.87 -0.47 -10.33
CA VAL A 180 -19.24 -0.27 -9.85
C VAL A 180 -19.33 0.97 -8.95
N LEU A 181 -18.44 1.09 -7.95
CA LEU A 181 -18.40 2.24 -7.05
C LEU A 181 -18.15 3.56 -7.79
N LEU A 182 -17.15 3.57 -8.68
CA LEU A 182 -16.74 4.75 -9.45
C LEU A 182 -17.76 5.13 -10.55
N SER A 183 -18.61 4.21 -10.99
CA SER A 183 -19.67 4.48 -11.98
C SER A 183 -20.96 4.96 -11.36
N ASN A 184 -21.13 4.86 -10.05
CA ASN A 184 -22.34 5.32 -9.38
C ASN A 184 -22.48 6.85 -9.55
N PRO A 185 -23.61 7.35 -10.05
CA PRO A 185 -23.83 8.79 -10.24
C PRO A 185 -23.67 9.62 -8.97
N THR A 186 -24.03 9.05 -7.82
CA THR A 186 -23.95 9.73 -6.52
C THR A 186 -22.53 9.79 -5.93
N THR A 187 -21.61 8.98 -6.43
CA THR A 187 -20.22 9.00 -5.96
C THR A 187 -19.59 10.37 -6.18
N LYS A 188 -18.98 10.91 -5.13
CA LYS A 188 -18.25 12.19 -5.17
C LYS A 188 -17.17 12.13 -6.28
N ASN A 189 -16.88 13.28 -6.88
CA ASN A 189 -15.92 13.37 -8.00
C ASN A 189 -14.75 14.32 -7.70
N THR A 190 -14.47 14.55 -6.41
CA THR A 190 -13.36 15.37 -5.93
C THR A 190 -12.87 14.82 -4.60
N LEU A 191 -11.54 14.77 -4.43
CA LEU A 191 -10.87 14.40 -3.19
C LEU A 191 -9.52 15.12 -3.15
N SER A 192 -9.35 16.05 -2.23
CA SER A 192 -8.14 16.89 -2.10
C SER A 192 -6.89 16.07 -1.76
N GLU A 193 -7.05 14.95 -1.09
CA GLU A 193 -6.01 14.02 -0.69
C GLU A 193 -5.50 13.14 -1.85
N ASP A 194 -6.28 13.07 -2.95
CA ASP A 194 -5.87 12.31 -4.14
C ASP A 194 -4.81 13.05 -4.95
N ILE A 195 -3.57 12.61 -4.84
CA ILE A 195 -2.39 13.21 -5.48
C ILE A 195 -2.24 12.84 -6.97
N PHE A 196 -3.07 11.93 -7.49
CA PHE A 196 -3.02 11.52 -8.89
C PHE A 196 -4.04 12.26 -9.76
N PHE A 197 -5.29 12.28 -9.34
CA PHE A 197 -6.41 12.77 -10.15
C PHE A 197 -7.33 13.76 -9.43
N GLY A 198 -7.03 14.14 -8.18
CA GLY A 198 -7.89 15.03 -7.39
C GLY A 198 -9.29 14.48 -7.15
N GLY A 199 -9.44 13.16 -7.12
CA GLY A 199 -10.71 12.47 -6.92
C GLY A 199 -11.53 12.27 -8.20
N ASN A 200 -11.00 12.53 -9.38
CA ASN A 200 -11.73 12.33 -10.64
C ASN A 200 -12.05 10.83 -10.85
N LYS A 201 -13.30 10.46 -10.59
CA LYS A 201 -13.77 9.06 -10.63
C LYS A 201 -13.70 8.43 -12.02
N ASP A 202 -13.84 9.21 -13.09
CA ASP A 202 -13.77 8.67 -14.46
C ASP A 202 -12.34 8.30 -14.84
N LYS A 203 -11.35 9.07 -14.39
CA LYS A 203 -9.93 8.72 -14.56
C LYS A 203 -9.56 7.48 -13.76
N TRP A 204 -10.03 7.37 -12.52
CA TRP A 204 -9.86 6.16 -11.71
C TRP A 204 -10.52 4.93 -12.33
N LYS A 205 -11.72 5.08 -12.89
CA LYS A 205 -12.41 4.01 -13.62
C LYS A 205 -11.62 3.54 -14.85
N LYS A 206 -11.08 4.49 -15.65
CA LYS A 206 -10.21 4.15 -16.79
C LYS A 206 -8.93 3.44 -16.33
N THR A 207 -8.35 3.84 -15.20
CA THR A 207 -7.21 3.16 -14.60
C THR A 207 -7.56 1.73 -14.21
N ALA A 208 -8.74 1.50 -13.62
CA ALA A 208 -9.23 0.15 -13.30
C ALA A 208 -9.33 -0.74 -14.55
N TYR A 209 -9.91 -0.24 -15.62
CA TYR A 209 -9.97 -0.98 -16.90
C TYR A 209 -8.60 -1.26 -17.50
N THR A 210 -7.66 -0.32 -17.40
CA THR A 210 -6.28 -0.53 -17.87
C THR A 210 -5.59 -1.63 -17.08
N LEU A 211 -5.76 -1.69 -15.76
CA LEU A 211 -5.25 -2.76 -14.93
C LEU A 211 -5.92 -4.11 -15.25
N LYS A 212 -7.24 -4.12 -15.48
CA LYS A 212 -7.93 -5.33 -15.95
C LYS A 212 -7.33 -5.87 -17.23
N ALA A 213 -7.11 -4.98 -18.21
CA ALA A 213 -6.48 -5.36 -19.48
C ALA A 213 -5.09 -5.96 -19.28
N ARG A 214 -4.26 -5.34 -18.42
CA ARG A 214 -2.92 -5.82 -18.07
C ARG A 214 -2.97 -7.23 -17.48
N TYR A 215 -3.82 -7.48 -16.47
CA TYR A 215 -3.87 -8.80 -15.81
C TYR A 215 -4.52 -9.88 -16.67
N TYR A 216 -5.44 -9.54 -17.58
CA TYR A 216 -5.89 -10.46 -18.61
C TYR A 216 -4.79 -10.79 -19.61
N LEU A 217 -3.91 -9.83 -19.94
CA LEU A 217 -2.75 -10.07 -20.80
C LEU A 217 -1.74 -10.99 -20.11
N ASP A 218 -1.43 -10.73 -18.83
CA ASP A 218 -0.50 -11.55 -18.03
C ASP A 218 -1.00 -13.00 -17.90
N THR A 219 -2.31 -13.21 -17.86
CA THR A 219 -2.96 -14.53 -17.83
C THR A 219 -3.33 -15.08 -19.21
N ARG A 220 -2.87 -14.45 -20.31
CA ARG A 220 -3.08 -14.85 -21.71
C ARG A 220 -4.56 -14.89 -22.16
N GLN A 221 -5.40 -14.13 -21.51
CA GLN A 221 -6.83 -13.98 -21.85
C GLN A 221 -7.02 -12.81 -22.84
N TYR A 222 -6.45 -12.91 -24.03
CA TYR A 222 -6.27 -11.80 -24.97
C TYR A 222 -7.57 -11.11 -25.40
N ALA A 223 -8.66 -11.87 -25.58
CA ALA A 223 -9.97 -11.31 -25.94
C ALA A 223 -10.54 -10.41 -24.82
N LEU A 224 -10.39 -10.84 -23.57
CA LEU A 224 -10.80 -10.06 -22.41
C LEU A 224 -9.88 -8.86 -22.18
N ALA A 225 -8.57 -9.03 -22.42
CA ALA A 225 -7.62 -7.93 -22.37
C ALA A 225 -7.99 -6.82 -23.35
N TYR A 226 -8.31 -7.18 -24.59
CA TYR A 226 -8.74 -6.23 -25.61
C TYR A 226 -10.04 -5.51 -25.22
N ALA A 227 -11.07 -6.26 -24.80
CA ALA A 227 -12.34 -5.68 -24.37
C ALA A 227 -12.18 -4.70 -23.19
N ALA A 228 -11.33 -5.02 -22.23
CA ALA A 228 -11.03 -4.12 -21.12
C ALA A 228 -10.26 -2.88 -21.58
N ALA A 229 -9.26 -3.04 -22.45
CA ALA A 229 -8.44 -1.94 -22.97
C ALA A 229 -9.25 -0.86 -23.70
N LEU A 230 -10.31 -1.23 -24.40
CA LEU A 230 -11.22 -0.27 -25.06
C LEU A 230 -11.87 0.74 -24.11
N ASN A 231 -11.98 0.39 -22.82
CA ASN A 231 -12.53 1.25 -21.77
C ASN A 231 -11.43 1.88 -20.89
N GLY A 232 -10.18 1.58 -21.16
CA GLY A 232 -9.03 2.03 -20.40
C GLY A 232 -8.60 3.46 -20.71
N ILE A 233 -7.38 3.77 -20.28
CA ILE A 233 -6.72 5.06 -20.55
C ILE A 233 -6.40 5.15 -22.03
N SER A 234 -6.93 6.16 -22.71
CA SER A 234 -6.79 6.38 -24.15
C SER A 234 -5.90 7.55 -24.54
N ASP A 235 -5.50 8.38 -23.56
CA ASP A 235 -4.70 9.56 -23.80
C ASP A 235 -3.77 9.87 -22.61
N TYR A 236 -2.79 10.74 -22.83
CA TYR A 236 -1.81 11.12 -21.81
C TYR A 236 -2.43 11.83 -20.61
N ALA A 237 -3.53 12.56 -20.79
CA ALA A 237 -4.19 13.27 -19.69
C ALA A 237 -4.90 12.32 -18.71
N GLY A 238 -5.22 11.10 -19.15
CA GLY A 238 -5.78 10.02 -18.34
C GLY A 238 -4.74 9.21 -17.57
N THR A 239 -3.44 9.40 -17.83
CA THR A 239 -2.37 8.63 -17.21
C THR A 239 -2.29 8.90 -15.71
N MET A 240 -2.24 7.83 -14.90
CA MET A 240 -1.97 7.93 -13.47
C MET A 240 -0.52 8.33 -13.25
N LYS A 241 -0.31 9.59 -12.91
CA LYS A 241 1.04 10.14 -12.68
C LYS A 241 1.07 11.01 -11.43
N PHE A 242 2.15 10.93 -10.72
CA PHE A 242 2.49 11.88 -9.66
C PHE A 242 3.47 12.92 -10.20
N THR A 243 3.16 14.20 -10.00
CA THR A 243 4.07 15.30 -10.30
C THR A 243 4.60 15.84 -8.99
N PRO A 244 5.90 15.65 -8.69
CA PRO A 244 6.50 16.20 -7.49
C PRO A 244 6.35 17.72 -7.45
N PRO A 245 6.18 18.34 -6.27
CA PRO A 245 6.11 19.80 -6.16
C PRO A 245 7.42 20.45 -6.62
N SER A 246 7.32 21.56 -7.33
CA SER A 246 8.46 22.31 -7.86
C SER A 246 9.20 23.18 -6.83
N THR A 247 8.81 23.13 -5.58
CA THR A 247 9.19 24.08 -4.51
C THR A 247 10.49 23.76 -3.77
N GLY A 248 11.36 22.91 -4.30
CA GLY A 248 12.69 22.66 -3.69
C GLY A 248 12.67 22.08 -2.28
N LEU A 249 11.55 21.51 -1.83
CA LEU A 249 11.46 20.82 -0.56
C LEU A 249 12.31 19.54 -0.64
N THR A 250 13.41 19.50 0.09
CA THR A 250 14.26 18.30 0.21
C THR A 250 13.42 17.09 0.63
N GLY A 251 13.41 16.07 -0.22
CA GLY A 251 12.66 14.85 0.01
C GLY A 251 11.34 14.74 -0.75
N ALA A 252 10.90 15.80 -1.41
CA ALA A 252 9.69 15.82 -2.24
C ALA A 252 9.97 15.62 -3.74
N GLU A 253 11.25 15.49 -4.13
CA GLU A 253 11.66 15.32 -5.51
C GLU A 253 11.24 13.96 -6.09
N ASN A 254 11.29 13.83 -7.41
CA ASN A 254 11.17 12.54 -8.07
C ASN A 254 12.19 11.54 -7.48
N LEU A 255 11.75 10.32 -7.16
CA LEU A 255 12.57 9.33 -6.43
C LEU A 255 13.84 8.93 -7.19
N LEU A 256 13.77 8.80 -8.52
CA LEU A 256 14.94 8.48 -9.34
C LEU A 256 15.90 9.68 -9.41
N TYR A 257 15.37 10.89 -9.63
CA TYR A 257 16.19 12.10 -9.63
C TYR A 257 16.94 12.26 -8.30
N ARG A 258 16.23 12.17 -7.18
CA ARG A 258 16.82 12.24 -5.85
C ARG A 258 17.90 11.17 -5.63
N PHE A 259 17.65 9.96 -6.12
CA PHE A 259 18.63 8.88 -6.04
C PHE A 259 19.88 9.22 -6.84
N MET A 260 19.77 9.62 -8.10
CA MET A 260 20.90 9.83 -9.00
C MET A 260 21.68 11.10 -8.68
N ILE A 261 21.03 12.19 -8.24
CA ILE A 261 21.64 13.51 -8.08
C ILE A 261 21.94 13.84 -6.60
N GLY A 262 21.15 13.26 -5.67
CA GLY A 262 21.24 13.62 -4.25
C GLY A 262 21.87 12.56 -3.36
N THR A 263 21.29 11.36 -3.32
CA THR A 263 21.63 10.38 -2.27
C THR A 263 22.64 9.32 -2.70
N ARG A 264 22.71 8.98 -3.99
CA ARG A 264 23.54 7.90 -4.53
C ARG A 264 24.16 8.29 -5.88
N VAL A 265 24.79 9.45 -5.92
CA VAL A 265 25.47 9.95 -7.11
C VAL A 265 26.49 8.93 -7.60
N GLY A 266 26.49 8.63 -8.91
CA GLY A 266 27.41 7.67 -9.52
C GLY A 266 27.07 6.18 -9.33
N TYR A 267 25.97 5.84 -8.65
CA TYR A 267 25.55 4.44 -8.51
C TYR A 267 24.89 3.87 -9.77
N LEU A 268 24.20 4.73 -10.52
CA LEU A 268 23.55 4.41 -11.82
C LEU A 268 23.99 5.39 -12.88
N SER A 269 24.15 4.90 -14.12
CA SER A 269 24.19 5.71 -15.35
C SER A 269 23.03 5.32 -16.29
N VAL A 270 22.71 6.21 -17.24
CA VAL A 270 21.64 6.07 -18.24
C VAL A 270 22.28 5.84 -19.60
#